data_1393f2aa67ae91deced257685aa85520
#
_entry.id   1393f2aa67ae91deced257685aa85520
#
_cell.length_a   1.000
_cell.length_b   1.000
_cell.length_c   1.000
_cell.angle_alpha   90.00
_cell.angle_beta   90.00
_cell.angle_gamma   90.00
#
_symmetry.space_group_name_H-M   'P 1'
#
loop_
_entity.id
_entity.type
_entity.pdbx_description
1 polymer ?
#
loop_
_entity_poly.entity_id
_entity_poly.type
_entity_poly.pdbx_seq_one_letter_code
_entity_poly.pdbx_strand_id
1 'polypeptide(L)'
;DIYASRTIADFIKLTTEAVLRAFPQESSIGKHFMKFIKSLRPQFSFDTLTGEVQLQIGYQGVAEKEHTLKELFEFLDQQNIHILLAYDEFQQIREYPEQNIEALLRTYMQTLKNVHFIFCGSKKHLMTDIFANAKKPFYSSTAFLSINKIAKESYSSFIKKMFNDNDRTITDETIDYILDWTRQHTYYTQSLCHTIFADGAKDVKMDDVKKACLEILQQNEMLYLQYRQMLTKTQWNYLIAVAKEGQVTQITAKAFLAKYNIGTPSTSKRLVNSLYEKELLSNVVTKDILFRL
;
A
#
# COMPACT_ATOMS: atom_id res chain seq x y z
N ASP A 1 -5.63 4.47 -8.32
CA ASP A 1 -5.62 4.45 -6.86
C ASP A 1 -7.00 4.81 -6.34
N ILE A 2 -7.55 4.00 -5.40
CA ILE A 2 -8.88 4.24 -4.79
C ILE A 2 -8.79 4.59 -3.30
N TYR A 3 -7.63 4.95 -2.78
CA TYR A 3 -7.41 5.28 -1.37
C TYR A 3 -8.36 6.37 -0.85
N ALA A 4 -8.62 7.40 -1.66
CA ALA A 4 -9.48 8.51 -1.28
C ALA A 4 -10.98 8.19 -1.33
N SER A 5 -11.39 7.05 -1.91
CA SER A 5 -12.79 6.68 -2.05
C SER A 5 -13.40 6.28 -0.69
N ARG A 6 -14.66 6.61 -0.50
CA ARG A 6 -15.44 6.29 0.71
C ARG A 6 -16.75 5.56 0.40
N THR A 7 -17.16 5.55 -0.85
CA THR A 7 -18.44 4.99 -1.31
C THR A 7 -18.29 4.35 -2.68
N ILE A 8 -19.28 3.55 -3.08
CA ILE A 8 -19.38 3.02 -4.44
C ILE A 8 -19.45 4.14 -5.49
N ALA A 9 -20.02 5.30 -5.15
CA ALA A 9 -20.05 6.46 -6.06
C ALA A 9 -18.64 6.99 -6.33
N ASP A 10 -17.80 7.06 -5.30
CA ASP A 10 -16.39 7.47 -5.46
C ASP A 10 -15.61 6.44 -6.28
N PHE A 11 -15.88 5.15 -6.08
CA PHE A 11 -15.26 4.08 -6.87
C PHE A 11 -15.61 4.21 -8.36
N ILE A 12 -16.88 4.44 -8.68
CA ILE A 12 -17.34 4.67 -10.06
C ILE A 12 -16.67 5.91 -10.64
N LYS A 13 -16.66 7.02 -9.89
CA LYS A 13 -16.03 8.27 -10.28
C LYS A 13 -14.56 8.05 -10.66
N LEU A 14 -13.76 7.48 -9.76
CA LEU A 14 -12.32 7.26 -9.97
C LEU A 14 -12.06 6.31 -11.14
N THR A 15 -12.88 5.26 -11.31
CA THR A 15 -12.78 4.36 -12.47
C THR A 15 -13.10 5.10 -13.76
N THR A 16 -14.16 5.89 -13.79
CA THR A 16 -14.56 6.71 -14.94
C THR A 16 -13.46 7.70 -15.35
N GLU A 17 -12.88 8.41 -14.37
CA GLU A 17 -11.78 9.35 -14.62
C GLU A 17 -10.52 8.65 -15.15
N ALA A 18 -10.21 7.43 -14.64
CA ALA A 18 -9.10 6.65 -15.16
C ALA A 18 -9.32 6.24 -16.64
N VAL A 19 -10.55 5.84 -16.98
CA VAL A 19 -10.93 5.49 -18.36
C VAL A 19 -10.85 6.72 -19.27
N LEU A 20 -11.32 7.88 -18.83
CA LEU A 20 -11.22 9.14 -19.59
C LEU A 20 -9.76 9.54 -19.87
N ARG A 21 -8.87 9.31 -18.90
CA ARG A 21 -7.42 9.57 -19.09
C ARG A 21 -6.77 8.58 -20.04
N ALA A 22 -7.19 7.32 -20.01
CA ALA A 22 -6.62 6.27 -20.86
C ALA A 22 -7.09 6.36 -22.33
N PHE A 23 -8.30 6.87 -22.57
CA PHE A 23 -8.88 6.99 -23.89
C PHE A 23 -9.16 8.46 -24.23
N PRO A 24 -8.24 9.13 -24.95
CA PRO A 24 -8.43 10.52 -25.38
C PRO A 24 -9.76 10.72 -26.12
N GLN A 25 -10.37 11.88 -25.95
CA GLN A 25 -11.70 12.17 -26.52
C GLN A 25 -11.76 12.08 -28.05
N GLU A 26 -10.64 12.25 -28.71
CA GLU A 26 -10.50 12.15 -30.19
C GLU A 26 -10.55 10.69 -30.67
N SER A 27 -10.24 9.72 -29.80
CA SER A 27 -10.28 8.30 -30.15
C SER A 27 -11.72 7.81 -30.32
N SER A 28 -11.89 6.73 -31.09
CA SER A 28 -13.22 6.11 -31.26
C SER A 28 -13.83 5.70 -29.94
N ILE A 29 -13.04 5.02 -29.07
CA ILE A 29 -13.48 4.57 -27.75
C ILE A 29 -13.79 5.78 -26.86
N GLY A 30 -12.93 6.81 -26.83
CA GLY A 30 -13.16 8.02 -26.05
C GLY A 30 -14.44 8.75 -26.43
N LYS A 31 -14.75 8.86 -27.72
CA LYS A 31 -16.02 9.44 -28.21
C LYS A 31 -17.24 8.66 -27.76
N HIS A 32 -17.20 7.32 -27.84
CA HIS A 32 -18.29 6.47 -27.37
C HIS A 32 -18.42 6.53 -25.83
N PHE A 33 -17.30 6.55 -25.14
CA PHE A 33 -17.29 6.68 -23.67
C PHE A 33 -17.86 8.02 -23.20
N MET A 34 -17.52 9.11 -23.86
CA MET A 34 -18.11 10.42 -23.56
C MET A 34 -19.63 10.47 -23.80
N LYS A 35 -20.15 9.77 -24.82
CA LYS A 35 -21.60 9.63 -25.01
C LYS A 35 -22.25 8.83 -23.86
N PHE A 36 -21.61 7.73 -23.46
CA PHE A 36 -22.04 6.94 -22.33
C PHE A 36 -22.06 7.76 -21.03
N ILE A 37 -20.97 8.48 -20.71
CA ILE A 37 -20.91 9.34 -19.52
C ILE A 37 -22.02 10.41 -19.56
N LYS A 38 -22.26 11.05 -20.68
CA LYS A 38 -23.33 12.05 -20.83
C LYS A 38 -24.74 11.47 -20.55
N SER A 39 -24.97 10.19 -20.80
CA SER A 39 -26.25 9.53 -20.48
C SER A 39 -26.47 9.36 -18.97
N LEU A 40 -25.41 9.34 -18.18
CA LEU A 40 -25.43 9.23 -16.71
C LEU A 40 -25.73 10.58 -16.02
N ARG A 41 -26.07 11.63 -16.76
CA ARG A 41 -26.33 13.00 -16.25
C ARG A 41 -25.22 13.55 -15.37
N PRO A 42 -23.96 13.55 -15.83
CA PRO A 42 -22.83 14.02 -15.06
C PRO A 42 -22.90 15.52 -14.81
N GLN A 43 -22.50 15.95 -13.63
CA GLN A 43 -22.14 17.33 -13.36
C GLN A 43 -20.62 17.45 -13.46
N PHE A 44 -20.13 18.26 -14.40
CA PHE A 44 -18.72 18.54 -14.52
C PHE A 44 -18.40 19.82 -13.73
N SER A 45 -17.45 19.72 -12.84
CA SER A 45 -16.80 20.86 -12.19
C SER A 45 -15.32 20.86 -12.56
N PHE A 46 -14.71 22.04 -12.52
CA PHE A 46 -13.28 22.18 -12.69
C PHE A 46 -12.66 22.51 -11.34
N ASP A 47 -11.61 21.82 -11.00
CA ASP A 47 -10.78 22.23 -9.88
C ASP A 47 -10.09 23.56 -10.25
N THR A 48 -10.39 24.61 -9.53
CA THR A 48 -9.88 25.97 -9.80
C THR A 48 -8.38 26.11 -9.56
N LEU A 49 -7.76 25.18 -8.83
CA LEU A 49 -6.33 25.20 -8.50
C LEU A 49 -5.51 24.35 -9.47
N THR A 50 -6.01 23.18 -9.86
CA THR A 50 -5.30 22.25 -10.72
C THR A 50 -5.74 22.28 -12.18
N GLY A 51 -6.90 22.87 -12.47
CA GLY A 51 -7.53 22.86 -13.79
C GLY A 51 -8.07 21.47 -14.20
N GLU A 52 -8.05 20.48 -13.29
CA GLU A 52 -8.54 19.15 -13.58
C GLU A 52 -10.06 19.10 -13.60
N VAL A 53 -10.58 18.29 -14.52
CA VAL A 53 -12.03 18.06 -14.63
C VAL A 53 -12.44 17.11 -13.51
N GLN A 54 -13.30 17.60 -12.63
CA GLN A 54 -13.94 16.77 -11.60
C GLN A 54 -15.31 16.31 -12.10
N LEU A 55 -15.50 14.99 -12.11
CA LEU A 55 -16.77 14.38 -12.45
C LEU A 55 -17.60 14.16 -11.19
N GLN A 56 -18.81 14.69 -11.16
CA GLN A 56 -19.83 14.33 -10.17
C GLN A 56 -21.02 13.70 -10.90
N ILE A 57 -21.42 12.50 -10.48
CA ILE A 57 -22.63 11.84 -10.97
C ILE A 57 -23.66 11.93 -9.84
N GLY A 58 -24.80 12.57 -10.12
CA GLY A 58 -25.91 12.66 -9.16
C GLY A 58 -26.70 11.36 -9.15
N TYR A 59 -26.66 10.63 -8.03
CA TYR A 59 -27.42 9.39 -7.87
C TYR A 59 -28.66 9.61 -6.99
N GLN A 60 -29.79 9.05 -7.40
CA GLN A 60 -31.03 9.10 -6.61
C GLN A 60 -31.14 7.95 -5.58
N GLY A 61 -30.18 7.00 -5.56
CA GLY A 61 -30.17 5.89 -4.62
C GLY A 61 -29.09 4.85 -4.89
N VAL A 62 -29.05 3.81 -4.05
CA VAL A 62 -28.07 2.71 -4.14
C VAL A 62 -28.24 1.93 -5.45
N ALA A 63 -29.47 1.60 -5.82
CA ALA A 63 -29.77 0.84 -7.03
C ALA A 63 -29.26 1.52 -8.32
N GLU A 64 -29.31 2.85 -8.39
CA GLU A 64 -28.79 3.60 -9.53
C GLU A 64 -27.25 3.56 -9.60
N LYS A 65 -26.57 3.61 -8.45
CA LYS A 65 -25.11 3.45 -8.38
C LYS A 65 -24.70 2.06 -8.86
N GLU A 66 -25.37 1.01 -8.39
CA GLU A 66 -25.09 -0.36 -8.78
C GLU A 66 -25.30 -0.57 -10.29
N HIS A 67 -26.39 -0.01 -10.83
CA HIS A 67 -26.68 -0.06 -12.25
C HIS A 67 -25.60 0.66 -13.06
N THR A 68 -25.20 1.86 -12.66
CA THR A 68 -24.14 2.63 -13.31
C THR A 68 -22.80 1.88 -13.31
N LEU A 69 -22.44 1.22 -12.19
CA LEU A 69 -21.22 0.43 -12.12
C LEU A 69 -21.27 -0.75 -13.11
N LYS A 70 -22.41 -1.44 -13.18
CA LYS A 70 -22.62 -2.53 -14.13
C LYS A 70 -22.47 -2.04 -15.57
N GLU A 71 -23.17 -0.96 -15.94
CA GLU A 71 -23.10 -0.38 -17.28
C GLU A 71 -21.69 0.08 -17.65
N LEU A 72 -20.94 0.64 -16.70
CA LEU A 72 -19.54 1.03 -16.90
C LEU A 72 -18.67 -0.18 -17.28
N PHE A 73 -18.78 -1.26 -16.54
CA PHE A 73 -18.02 -2.48 -16.83
C PHE A 73 -18.48 -3.15 -18.14
N GLU A 74 -19.78 -3.20 -18.41
CA GLU A 74 -20.32 -3.72 -19.68
C GLU A 74 -19.88 -2.89 -20.86
N PHE A 75 -19.84 -1.56 -20.72
CA PHE A 75 -19.31 -0.67 -21.76
C PHE A 75 -17.86 -1.02 -22.08
N LEU A 76 -17.03 -1.21 -21.06
CA LEU A 76 -15.61 -1.56 -21.26
C LEU A 76 -15.46 -2.94 -21.89
N ASP A 77 -16.27 -3.92 -21.49
CA ASP A 77 -16.22 -5.28 -22.02
C ASP A 77 -16.65 -5.40 -23.50
N GLN A 78 -17.50 -4.48 -23.95
CA GLN A 78 -17.95 -4.41 -25.34
C GLN A 78 -16.95 -3.81 -26.32
N GLN A 79 -15.82 -3.28 -25.80
CA GLN A 79 -14.79 -2.76 -26.69
C GLN A 79 -14.01 -3.92 -27.34
N ASN A 80 -13.64 -3.79 -28.61
CA ASN A 80 -12.87 -4.80 -29.35
C ASN A 80 -11.37 -4.77 -29.00
N ILE A 81 -11.05 -4.58 -27.72
CA ILE A 81 -9.69 -4.58 -27.18
C ILE A 81 -9.68 -5.21 -25.79
N HIS A 82 -8.55 -5.78 -25.39
CA HIS A 82 -8.35 -6.20 -24.00
C HIS A 82 -8.01 -5.00 -23.13
N ILE A 83 -8.77 -4.82 -22.07
CA ILE A 83 -8.59 -3.72 -21.12
C ILE A 83 -8.08 -4.31 -19.80
N LEU A 84 -7.02 -3.71 -19.27
CA LEU A 84 -6.49 -4.04 -17.95
C LEU A 84 -6.80 -2.91 -16.98
N LEU A 85 -7.65 -3.18 -15.98
CA LEU A 85 -7.97 -2.26 -14.90
C LEU A 85 -7.16 -2.62 -13.65
N ALA A 86 -6.27 -1.73 -13.24
CA ALA A 86 -5.51 -1.86 -12.01
C ALA A 86 -6.10 -0.97 -10.91
N TYR A 87 -6.53 -1.59 -9.80
CA TYR A 87 -7.01 -0.90 -8.61
C TYR A 87 -5.96 -0.97 -7.53
N ASP A 88 -5.37 0.17 -7.18
CA ASP A 88 -4.46 0.29 -6.07
C ASP A 88 -5.20 0.64 -4.78
N GLU A 89 -4.68 0.17 -3.65
CA GLU A 89 -5.30 0.23 -2.32
C GLU A 89 -6.71 -0.40 -2.27
N PHE A 90 -6.88 -1.54 -2.98
CA PHE A 90 -8.19 -2.17 -3.16
C PHE A 90 -8.91 -2.53 -1.86
N GLN A 91 -8.19 -2.77 -0.77
CA GLN A 91 -8.80 -3.03 0.54
C GLN A 91 -9.66 -1.85 1.03
N GLN A 92 -9.56 -0.67 0.42
CA GLN A 92 -10.37 0.51 0.74
C GLN A 92 -11.87 0.27 0.57
N ILE A 93 -12.28 -0.64 -0.32
CA ILE A 93 -13.70 -1.00 -0.50
C ILE A 93 -14.37 -1.50 0.80
N ARG A 94 -13.60 -1.97 1.77
CA ARG A 94 -14.13 -2.46 3.06
C ARG A 94 -14.60 -1.35 3.99
N GLU A 95 -14.16 -0.13 3.74
CA GLU A 95 -14.57 1.06 4.50
C GLU A 95 -15.86 1.69 3.94
N TYR A 96 -16.40 1.13 2.85
CA TYR A 96 -17.63 1.66 2.25
C TYR A 96 -18.85 1.31 3.10
N PRO A 97 -19.81 2.24 3.24
CA PRO A 97 -21.04 2.01 3.98
C PRO A 97 -22.01 1.05 3.26
N GLU A 98 -21.81 0.87 1.94
CA GLU A 98 -22.66 -0.03 1.15
C GLU A 98 -22.40 -1.49 1.54
N GLN A 99 -23.48 -2.18 1.94
CA GLN A 99 -23.38 -3.59 2.31
C GLN A 99 -23.11 -4.46 1.07
N ASN A 100 -22.33 -5.53 1.28
CA ASN A 100 -22.05 -6.54 0.24
C ASN A 100 -21.31 -6.03 -1.00
N ILE A 101 -20.54 -4.95 -0.89
CA ILE A 101 -19.76 -4.37 -2.01
C ILE A 101 -18.82 -5.43 -2.66
N GLU A 102 -18.19 -6.28 -1.86
CA GLU A 102 -17.35 -7.36 -2.36
C GLU A 102 -18.13 -8.33 -3.27
N ALA A 103 -19.35 -8.69 -2.86
CA ALA A 103 -20.21 -9.58 -3.65
C ALA A 103 -20.69 -8.91 -4.94
N LEU A 104 -21.07 -7.65 -4.86
CA LEU A 104 -21.52 -6.87 -6.02
C LEU A 104 -20.40 -6.76 -7.07
N LEU A 105 -19.22 -6.32 -6.67
CA LEU A 105 -18.06 -6.22 -7.55
C LEU A 105 -17.73 -7.58 -8.18
N ARG A 106 -17.68 -8.64 -7.35
CA ARG A 106 -17.42 -10.00 -7.83
C ARG A 106 -18.43 -10.45 -8.88
N THR A 107 -19.71 -10.16 -8.65
CA THR A 107 -20.80 -10.56 -9.59
C THR A 107 -20.61 -9.90 -10.96
N TYR A 108 -20.25 -8.62 -11.00
CA TYR A 108 -20.07 -7.94 -12.27
C TYR A 108 -18.76 -8.32 -12.96
N MET A 109 -17.65 -8.33 -12.20
CA MET A 109 -16.32 -8.60 -12.75
C MET A 109 -16.16 -9.99 -13.34
N GLN A 110 -16.81 -11.02 -12.75
CA GLN A 110 -16.68 -12.41 -13.22
C GLN A 110 -17.33 -12.69 -14.57
N THR A 111 -18.21 -11.81 -15.05
CA THR A 111 -18.94 -12.00 -16.33
C THR A 111 -18.21 -11.38 -17.51
N LEU A 112 -17.19 -10.54 -17.25
CA LEU A 112 -16.47 -9.80 -18.26
C LEU A 112 -15.44 -10.70 -18.95
N LYS A 113 -15.29 -10.53 -20.27
CA LYS A 113 -14.39 -11.33 -21.12
C LYS A 113 -13.16 -10.56 -21.58
N ASN A 114 -13.34 -9.28 -21.85
CA ASN A 114 -12.29 -8.40 -22.39
C ASN A 114 -11.66 -7.50 -21.34
N VAL A 115 -12.21 -7.46 -20.11
CA VAL A 115 -11.70 -6.67 -19.00
C VAL A 115 -11.02 -7.57 -17.99
N HIS A 116 -9.75 -7.32 -17.75
CA HIS A 116 -8.93 -8.02 -16.78
C HIS A 116 -8.60 -7.09 -15.60
N PHE A 117 -8.39 -7.66 -14.42
CA PHE A 117 -8.22 -6.88 -13.20
C PHE A 117 -6.90 -7.19 -12.52
N ILE A 118 -6.23 -6.15 -12.03
CA ILE A 118 -5.15 -6.24 -11.06
C ILE A 118 -5.62 -5.51 -9.79
N PHE A 119 -5.55 -6.20 -8.65
CA PHE A 119 -5.85 -5.63 -7.35
C PHE A 119 -4.57 -5.52 -6.55
N CYS A 120 -4.14 -4.29 -6.28
CA CYS A 120 -3.00 -3.99 -5.44
C CYS A 120 -3.47 -3.50 -4.08
N GLY A 121 -2.68 -3.70 -3.04
CA GLY A 121 -2.95 -3.19 -1.72
C GLY A 121 -1.76 -3.36 -0.79
N SER A 122 -1.53 -2.34 0.03
CA SER A 122 -0.42 -2.31 0.99
C SER A 122 -0.71 -3.12 2.26
N LYS A 123 -2.00 -3.25 2.64
CA LYS A 123 -2.44 -3.99 3.83
C LYS A 123 -2.60 -5.48 3.51
N LYS A 124 -1.48 -6.22 3.52
CA LYS A 124 -1.43 -7.64 3.13
C LYS A 124 -2.50 -8.50 3.82
N HIS A 125 -2.77 -8.28 5.11
CA HIS A 125 -3.76 -9.06 5.85
C HIS A 125 -5.19 -8.82 5.34
N LEU A 126 -5.54 -7.58 4.97
CA LEU A 126 -6.85 -7.27 4.40
C LEU A 126 -7.00 -7.83 2.99
N MET A 127 -5.97 -7.72 2.15
CA MET A 127 -5.97 -8.34 0.81
C MET A 127 -6.09 -9.86 0.90
N THR A 128 -5.39 -10.50 1.83
CA THR A 128 -5.52 -11.94 2.08
C THR A 128 -6.93 -12.30 2.55
N ASP A 129 -7.55 -11.50 3.40
CA ASP A 129 -8.92 -11.74 3.84
C ASP A 129 -9.93 -11.60 2.69
N ILE A 130 -9.77 -10.63 1.80
CA ILE A 130 -10.65 -10.44 0.64
C ILE A 130 -10.55 -11.64 -0.33
N PHE A 131 -9.35 -12.09 -0.67
CA PHE A 131 -9.12 -13.02 -1.79
C PHE A 131 -8.82 -14.47 -1.39
N ALA A 132 -8.36 -14.73 -0.17
CA ALA A 132 -7.98 -16.07 0.30
C ALA A 132 -8.89 -16.64 1.40
N ASN A 133 -9.79 -15.85 1.96
CA ASN A 133 -10.75 -16.33 2.95
C ASN A 133 -11.93 -17.02 2.26
N ALA A 134 -12.13 -18.34 2.54
CA ALA A 134 -13.19 -19.15 1.93
C ALA A 134 -14.62 -18.63 2.18
N LYS A 135 -14.81 -17.73 3.15
CA LYS A 135 -16.12 -17.12 3.46
C LYS A 135 -16.38 -15.82 2.68
N LYS A 136 -15.45 -15.39 1.83
CA LYS A 136 -15.52 -14.11 1.12
C LYS A 136 -15.87 -14.28 -0.36
N PRO A 137 -16.58 -13.31 -0.97
CA PRO A 137 -17.03 -13.40 -2.36
C PRO A 137 -15.88 -13.58 -3.37
N PHE A 138 -14.73 -12.93 -3.15
CA PHE A 138 -13.57 -13.02 -4.03
C PHE A 138 -12.70 -14.26 -3.82
N TYR A 139 -13.10 -15.18 -2.92
CA TYR A 139 -12.32 -16.39 -2.66
C TYR A 139 -11.98 -17.13 -3.96
N SER A 140 -10.71 -17.49 -4.11
CA SER A 140 -10.19 -18.26 -5.26
C SER A 140 -10.49 -17.65 -6.64
N SER A 141 -10.71 -16.32 -6.72
CA SER A 141 -11.03 -15.64 -7.98
C SER A 141 -9.82 -15.00 -8.67
N THR A 142 -8.67 -14.97 -8.02
CA THR A 142 -7.44 -14.31 -8.49
C THR A 142 -6.22 -15.18 -8.23
N ALA A 143 -5.19 -14.99 -9.05
CA ALA A 143 -3.85 -15.46 -8.73
C ALA A 143 -3.14 -14.44 -7.82
N PHE A 144 -2.39 -14.93 -6.84
CA PHE A 144 -1.63 -14.08 -5.93
C PHE A 144 -0.21 -13.87 -6.45
N LEU A 145 0.19 -12.60 -6.52
CA LEU A 145 1.58 -12.22 -6.68
C LEU A 145 2.04 -11.49 -5.41
N SER A 146 2.91 -12.12 -4.64
CA SER A 146 3.51 -11.50 -3.46
C SER A 146 4.78 -10.75 -3.85
N ILE A 147 4.78 -9.43 -3.68
CA ILE A 147 5.99 -8.62 -3.81
C ILE A 147 6.71 -8.68 -2.46
N ASN A 148 7.85 -9.36 -2.45
CA ASN A 148 8.72 -9.48 -1.28
C ASN A 148 9.78 -8.38 -1.29
N LYS A 149 10.63 -8.37 -0.25
CA LYS A 149 11.82 -7.51 -0.23
C LYS A 149 12.68 -7.76 -1.46
N ILE A 150 13.31 -6.70 -1.96
CA ILE A 150 14.32 -6.80 -3.03
C ILE A 150 15.49 -7.63 -2.50
N ALA A 151 15.98 -8.59 -3.29
CA ALA A 151 17.13 -9.40 -2.92
C ALA A 151 18.34 -8.50 -2.64
N LYS A 152 19.09 -8.79 -1.58
CA LYS A 152 20.18 -7.93 -1.08
C LYS A 152 21.21 -7.64 -2.18
N GLU A 153 21.56 -8.65 -2.97
CA GLU A 153 22.55 -8.56 -4.05
C GLU A 153 22.09 -7.59 -5.16
N SER A 154 20.82 -7.73 -5.57
CA SER A 154 20.21 -6.86 -6.59
C SER A 154 20.10 -5.42 -6.08
N TYR A 155 19.76 -5.25 -4.80
CA TYR A 155 19.62 -3.93 -4.20
C TYR A 155 20.97 -3.24 -4.03
N SER A 156 22.00 -3.97 -3.56
CA SER A 156 23.38 -3.49 -3.45
C SER A 156 23.90 -3.03 -4.81
N SER A 157 23.73 -3.86 -5.85
CA SER A 157 24.15 -3.52 -7.22
C SER A 157 23.44 -2.26 -7.73
N PHE A 158 22.15 -2.11 -7.46
CA PHE A 158 21.39 -0.93 -7.84
C PHE A 158 21.87 0.33 -7.11
N ILE A 159 22.05 0.27 -5.78
CA ILE A 159 22.56 1.40 -5.00
C ILE A 159 23.94 1.83 -5.52
N LYS A 160 24.86 0.89 -5.68
CA LYS A 160 26.19 1.14 -6.19
C LYS A 160 26.18 1.81 -7.56
N LYS A 161 25.33 1.31 -8.46
CA LYS A 161 25.14 1.91 -9.79
C LYS A 161 24.64 3.34 -9.69
N MET A 162 23.61 3.60 -8.88
CA MET A 162 23.02 4.95 -8.76
C MET A 162 24.04 5.98 -8.22
N PHE A 163 24.91 5.59 -7.29
CA PHE A 163 25.98 6.47 -6.82
C PHE A 163 27.03 6.70 -7.92
N ASN A 164 27.49 5.64 -8.59
CA ASN A 164 28.51 5.73 -9.64
C ASN A 164 28.02 6.54 -10.86
N ASP A 165 26.78 6.37 -11.29
CA ASP A 165 26.16 7.12 -12.41
C ASP A 165 26.10 8.64 -12.12
N ASN A 166 26.32 9.04 -10.88
CA ASN A 166 26.36 10.44 -10.43
C ASN A 166 27.75 10.86 -9.89
N ASP A 167 28.81 10.26 -10.39
CA ASP A 167 30.22 10.58 -10.06
C ASP A 167 30.54 10.48 -8.55
N ARG A 168 29.94 9.48 -7.88
CA ARG A 168 30.17 9.19 -6.47
C ARG A 168 30.58 7.75 -6.26
N THR A 169 31.44 7.52 -5.27
CA THR A 169 31.89 6.18 -4.90
C THR A 169 31.29 5.76 -3.56
N ILE A 170 30.96 4.50 -3.44
CA ILE A 170 30.48 3.88 -2.20
C ILE A 170 30.95 2.43 -2.14
N THR A 171 31.44 1.98 -0.99
CA THR A 171 31.94 0.62 -0.82
C THR A 171 30.79 -0.37 -0.55
N ASP A 172 31.02 -1.64 -0.87
CA ASP A 172 30.05 -2.70 -0.63
C ASP A 172 29.75 -2.85 0.88
N GLU A 173 30.74 -2.69 1.75
CA GLU A 173 30.57 -2.70 3.20
C GLU A 173 29.63 -1.58 3.67
N THR A 174 29.77 -0.39 3.10
CA THR A 174 28.91 0.76 3.41
C THR A 174 27.48 0.52 2.93
N ILE A 175 27.30 -0.07 1.75
CA ILE A 175 25.98 -0.45 1.23
C ILE A 175 25.35 -1.55 2.11
N ASP A 176 26.11 -2.53 2.53
CA ASP A 176 25.63 -3.57 3.44
C ASP A 176 25.12 -2.98 4.75
N TYR A 177 25.83 -2.02 5.32
CA TYR A 177 25.39 -1.31 6.52
C TYR A 177 24.07 -0.56 6.29
N ILE A 178 23.91 0.14 5.15
CA ILE A 178 22.66 0.82 4.77
C ILE A 178 21.51 -0.19 4.75
N LEU A 179 21.68 -1.31 4.04
CA LEU A 179 20.64 -2.32 3.87
C LEU A 179 20.28 -3.02 5.20
N ASP A 180 21.27 -3.28 6.03
CA ASP A 180 21.05 -3.89 7.34
C ASP A 180 20.36 -2.92 8.32
N TRP A 181 20.75 -1.66 8.34
CA TRP A 181 20.14 -0.63 9.17
C TRP A 181 18.67 -0.38 8.78
N THR A 182 18.39 -0.28 7.48
CA THR A 182 17.04 -0.06 6.95
C THR A 182 16.20 -1.34 6.88
N ARG A 183 16.78 -2.48 7.24
CA ARG A 183 16.15 -3.81 7.07
C ARG A 183 15.66 -4.06 5.64
N GLN A 184 16.34 -3.51 4.63
CA GLN A 184 15.95 -3.59 3.21
C GLN A 184 14.53 -3.05 2.93
N HIS A 185 14.02 -2.17 3.79
CA HIS A 185 12.74 -1.52 3.54
C HIS A 185 12.92 -0.42 2.50
N THR A 186 12.24 -0.53 1.38
CA THR A 186 12.45 0.31 0.19
C THR A 186 12.40 1.81 0.51
N TYR A 187 11.36 2.26 1.22
CA TYR A 187 11.22 3.66 1.62
C TYR A 187 12.41 4.15 2.46
N TYR A 188 12.77 3.42 3.52
CA TYR A 188 13.86 3.84 4.40
C TYR A 188 15.22 3.75 3.72
N THR A 189 15.43 2.75 2.86
CA THR A 189 16.68 2.66 2.08
C THR A 189 16.80 3.84 1.13
N GLN A 190 15.74 4.19 0.41
CA GLN A 190 15.72 5.35 -0.48
C GLN A 190 15.93 6.66 0.28
N SER A 191 15.23 6.84 1.41
CA SER A 191 15.35 8.02 2.25
C SER A 191 16.80 8.19 2.75
N LEU A 192 17.42 7.11 3.25
CA LEU A 192 18.81 7.16 3.73
C LEU A 192 19.78 7.44 2.59
N CYS A 193 19.66 6.76 1.45
CA CYS A 193 20.50 7.02 0.28
C CYS A 193 20.32 8.48 -0.22
N HIS A 194 19.11 9.01 -0.21
CA HIS A 194 18.85 10.41 -0.58
C HIS A 194 19.54 11.38 0.38
N THR A 195 19.44 11.15 1.70
CA THR A 195 20.13 12.01 2.71
C THR A 195 21.64 11.99 2.52
N ILE A 196 22.24 10.81 2.34
CA ILE A 196 23.67 10.66 2.04
C ILE A 196 24.04 11.40 0.75
N PHE A 197 23.21 11.27 -0.27
CA PHE A 197 23.42 11.92 -1.55
C PHE A 197 23.35 13.46 -1.44
N ALA A 198 22.42 13.99 -0.66
CA ALA A 198 22.23 15.42 -0.44
C ALA A 198 23.41 16.07 0.31
N ASP A 199 24.10 15.34 1.18
CA ASP A 199 25.29 15.83 1.93
C ASP A 199 26.51 16.09 1.03
N GLY A 200 26.49 15.60 -0.21
CA GLY A 200 27.43 16.02 -1.26
C GLY A 200 28.76 15.27 -1.32
N ALA A 201 29.02 14.31 -0.45
CA ALA A 201 30.27 13.55 -0.45
C ALA A 201 30.49 12.80 -1.78
N LYS A 202 31.65 12.97 -2.42
CA LYS A 202 32.03 12.22 -3.63
C LYS A 202 32.45 10.78 -3.30
N ASP A 203 33.14 10.59 -2.20
CA ASP A 203 33.56 9.30 -1.67
C ASP A 203 32.82 9.05 -0.36
N VAL A 204 31.73 8.23 -0.43
CA VAL A 204 30.85 7.99 0.70
C VAL A 204 31.47 7.00 1.67
N LYS A 205 31.74 7.46 2.88
CA LYS A 205 32.32 6.67 3.96
C LYS A 205 31.27 6.22 4.97
N MET A 206 31.64 5.24 5.79
CA MET A 206 30.78 4.71 6.84
C MET A 206 30.29 5.81 7.81
N ASP A 207 31.15 6.80 8.11
CA ASP A 207 30.78 7.90 9.03
C ASP A 207 29.73 8.84 8.42
N ASP A 208 29.74 9.05 7.10
CA ASP A 208 28.72 9.81 6.39
C ASP A 208 27.35 9.11 6.50
N VAL A 209 27.34 7.79 6.36
CA VAL A 209 26.12 7.00 6.52
C VAL A 209 25.59 7.05 7.96
N LYS A 210 26.46 6.90 8.95
CA LYS A 210 26.06 7.00 10.38
C LYS A 210 25.50 8.39 10.72
N LYS A 211 26.10 9.44 10.18
CA LYS A 211 25.59 10.81 10.32
C LYS A 211 24.20 10.93 9.71
N ALA A 212 24.01 10.47 8.48
CA ALA A 212 22.71 10.48 7.80
C ALA A 212 21.63 9.66 8.57
N CYS A 213 22.00 8.52 9.16
CA CYS A 213 21.10 7.77 10.04
C CYS A 213 20.60 8.60 11.23
N LEU A 214 21.51 9.34 11.89
CA LEU A 214 21.15 10.22 13.01
C LEU A 214 20.26 11.38 12.56
N GLU A 215 20.54 11.97 11.42
CA GLU A 215 19.71 13.03 10.83
C GLU A 215 18.28 12.55 10.55
N ILE A 216 18.10 11.37 9.96
CA ILE A 216 16.79 10.78 9.73
C ILE A 216 16.03 10.54 11.04
N LEU A 217 16.72 10.04 12.07
CA LEU A 217 16.10 9.84 13.38
C LEU A 217 15.65 11.16 14.00
N GLN A 218 16.47 12.22 13.91
CA GLN A 218 16.13 13.56 14.39
C GLN A 218 14.95 14.18 13.63
N GLN A 219 14.95 14.09 12.29
CA GLN A 219 13.86 14.59 11.46
C GLN A 219 12.52 13.94 11.78
N ASN A 220 12.52 12.68 12.21
CA ASN A 220 11.33 11.91 12.56
C ASN A 220 11.00 11.91 14.05
N GLU A 221 11.71 12.67 14.89
CA GLU A 221 11.52 12.65 16.35
C GLU A 221 10.07 12.95 16.75
N MET A 222 9.46 13.96 16.14
CA MET A 222 8.07 14.33 16.42
C MET A 222 7.08 13.20 16.08
N LEU A 223 7.33 12.47 14.99
CA LEU A 223 6.53 11.31 14.61
C LEU A 223 6.66 10.18 15.65
N TYR A 224 7.87 9.92 16.13
CA TYR A 224 8.09 8.90 17.16
C TYR A 224 7.45 9.28 18.50
N LEU A 225 7.45 10.57 18.86
CA LEU A 225 6.72 11.08 20.03
C LEU A 225 5.20 10.88 19.87
N GLN A 226 4.63 11.10 18.70
CA GLN A 226 3.23 10.82 18.43
C GLN A 226 2.91 9.33 18.58
N TYR A 227 3.72 8.43 18.02
CA TYR A 227 3.57 6.98 18.24
C TYR A 227 3.63 6.62 19.72
N ARG A 228 4.57 7.25 20.47
CA ARG A 228 4.68 7.03 21.92
C ARG A 228 3.41 7.45 22.66
N GLN A 229 2.76 8.53 22.27
CA GLN A 229 1.52 9.02 22.88
C GLN A 229 0.30 8.15 22.53
N MET A 230 0.26 7.60 21.31
CA MET A 230 -0.82 6.73 20.85
C MET A 230 -0.81 5.32 21.49
N LEU A 231 0.28 4.95 22.14
CA LEU A 231 0.49 3.61 22.68
C LEU A 231 0.38 3.59 24.20
N THR A 232 -0.24 2.53 24.71
CA THR A 232 -0.17 2.25 26.15
C THR A 232 1.26 1.94 26.57
N LYS A 233 1.56 2.13 27.85
CA LYS A 233 2.88 1.80 28.41
C LYS A 233 3.29 0.35 28.10
N THR A 234 2.33 -0.58 28.14
CA THR A 234 2.60 -2.01 27.89
C THR A 234 2.90 -2.26 26.40
N GLN A 235 2.16 -1.63 25.49
CA GLN A 235 2.45 -1.71 24.05
C GLN A 235 3.82 -1.13 23.72
N TRP A 236 4.16 0.01 24.29
CA TRP A 236 5.46 0.65 24.08
C TRP A 236 6.62 -0.21 24.60
N ASN A 237 6.49 -0.77 25.80
CA ASN A 237 7.50 -1.68 26.35
C ASN A 237 7.65 -2.94 25.50
N TYR A 238 6.56 -3.43 24.91
CA TYR A 238 6.61 -4.55 23.98
C TYR A 238 7.38 -4.21 22.71
N LEU A 239 7.16 -3.02 22.12
CA LEU A 239 7.93 -2.55 20.96
C LEU A 239 9.43 -2.42 21.29
N ILE A 240 9.77 -1.88 22.45
CA ILE A 240 11.17 -1.83 22.92
C ILE A 240 11.78 -3.24 23.02
N ALA A 241 11.03 -4.21 23.54
CA ALA A 241 11.49 -5.59 23.64
C ALA A 241 11.78 -6.20 22.25
N VAL A 242 10.86 -6.02 21.31
CA VAL A 242 11.03 -6.48 19.92
C VAL A 242 12.21 -5.77 19.24
N ALA A 243 12.35 -4.46 19.42
CA ALA A 243 13.46 -3.70 18.85
C ALA A 243 14.83 -4.16 19.35
N LYS A 244 14.93 -4.51 20.64
CA LYS A 244 16.16 -5.04 21.26
C LYS A 244 16.52 -6.45 20.80
N GLU A 245 15.53 -7.29 20.53
CA GLU A 245 15.76 -8.64 19.97
C GLU A 245 16.02 -8.61 18.46
N GLY A 246 15.59 -7.54 17.77
CA GLY A 246 15.62 -7.43 16.30
C GLY A 246 14.56 -8.28 15.64
N GLN A 247 14.57 -9.60 15.85
CA GLN A 247 13.60 -10.55 15.30
C GLN A 247 13.12 -11.48 16.41
N VAL A 248 11.82 -11.56 16.61
CA VAL A 248 11.21 -12.44 17.63
C VAL A 248 10.43 -13.55 16.95
N THR A 249 10.97 -14.78 16.99
CA THR A 249 10.35 -15.97 16.37
C THR A 249 9.27 -16.60 17.24
N GLN A 250 9.38 -16.46 18.57
CA GLN A 250 8.46 -17.06 19.54
C GLN A 250 7.97 -16.03 20.56
N ILE A 251 6.95 -15.27 20.17
CA ILE A 251 6.34 -14.21 21.00
C ILE A 251 5.80 -14.67 22.36
N THR A 252 5.59 -15.97 22.54
CA THR A 252 5.06 -16.60 23.76
C THR A 252 6.10 -17.39 24.55
N ALA A 253 7.37 -17.38 24.10
CA ALA A 253 8.45 -18.09 24.79
C ALA A 253 8.65 -17.55 26.20
N LYS A 254 8.70 -18.44 27.19
CA LYS A 254 8.87 -18.08 28.61
C LYS A 254 10.10 -17.20 28.83
N ALA A 255 11.20 -17.49 28.14
CA ALA A 255 12.44 -16.71 28.25
C ALA A 255 12.24 -15.26 27.79
N PHE A 256 11.59 -15.03 26.65
CA PHE A 256 11.28 -13.69 26.14
C PHE A 256 10.33 -12.93 27.07
N LEU A 257 9.26 -13.58 27.52
CA LEU A 257 8.28 -12.98 28.42
C LEU A 257 8.91 -12.57 29.76
N ALA A 258 9.74 -13.43 30.33
CA ALA A 258 10.44 -13.16 31.59
C ALA A 258 11.49 -12.06 31.43
N LYS A 259 12.32 -12.11 30.39
CA LYS A 259 13.37 -11.12 30.09
C LYS A 259 12.84 -9.68 30.02
N TYR A 260 11.64 -9.49 29.45
CA TYR A 260 11.06 -8.17 29.21
C TYR A 260 9.83 -7.86 30.11
N ASN A 261 9.53 -8.72 31.05
CA ASN A 261 8.40 -8.57 31.96
C ASN A 261 7.06 -8.31 31.25
N ILE A 262 6.78 -9.11 30.22
CA ILE A 262 5.59 -8.94 29.35
C ILE A 262 4.32 -9.55 29.96
N GLY A 263 4.47 -10.38 30.98
CA GLY A 263 3.38 -11.08 31.62
C GLY A 263 3.11 -12.45 31.00
N THR A 264 1.86 -12.73 30.61
CA THR A 264 1.46 -14.07 30.14
C THR A 264 1.54 -14.23 28.61
N PRO A 265 1.59 -15.47 28.08
CA PRO A 265 1.48 -15.74 26.65
C PRO A 265 0.24 -15.12 25.99
N SER A 266 -0.89 -15.11 26.69
CA SER A 266 -2.14 -14.50 26.25
C SER A 266 -2.01 -12.97 26.12
N THR A 267 -1.35 -12.32 27.10
CA THR A 267 -1.04 -10.88 27.02
C THR A 267 -0.15 -10.57 25.82
N SER A 268 0.91 -11.36 25.60
CA SER A 268 1.81 -11.17 24.45
C SER A 268 1.06 -11.25 23.11
N LYS A 269 0.23 -12.29 22.91
CA LYS A 269 -0.57 -12.44 21.70
C LYS A 269 -1.48 -11.24 21.45
N ARG A 270 -2.17 -10.74 22.50
CA ARG A 270 -3.05 -9.57 22.40
C ARG A 270 -2.28 -8.31 22.02
N LEU A 271 -1.10 -8.09 22.62
CA LEU A 271 -0.22 -6.96 22.31
C LEU A 271 0.24 -7.00 20.87
N VAL A 272 0.69 -8.17 20.38
CA VAL A 272 1.12 -8.37 19.00
C VAL A 272 -0.02 -8.06 18.04
N ASN A 273 -1.21 -8.59 18.24
CA ASN A 273 -2.36 -8.35 17.37
C ASN A 273 -2.70 -6.85 17.32
N SER A 274 -2.77 -6.20 18.47
CA SER A 274 -3.06 -4.76 18.55
C SER A 274 -1.99 -3.88 17.88
N LEU A 275 -0.71 -4.24 17.99
CA LEU A 275 0.38 -3.53 17.35
C LEU A 275 0.46 -3.83 15.84
N TYR A 276 0.05 -5.03 15.43
CA TYR A 276 -0.07 -5.42 14.04
C TYR A 276 -1.21 -4.66 13.32
N GLU A 277 -2.38 -4.53 13.98
CA GLU A 277 -3.49 -3.70 13.48
C GLU A 277 -3.10 -2.22 13.33
N LYS A 278 -2.19 -1.74 14.16
CA LYS A 278 -1.62 -0.38 14.08
C LYS A 278 -0.45 -0.26 13.09
N GLU A 279 -0.11 -1.34 12.40
CA GLU A 279 1.02 -1.43 11.45
C GLU A 279 2.41 -1.11 12.06
N LEU A 280 2.53 -1.18 13.38
CA LEU A 280 3.79 -0.96 14.11
C LEU A 280 4.65 -2.22 14.23
N LEU A 281 4.07 -3.38 13.93
CA LEU A 281 4.78 -4.65 13.77
C LEU A 281 4.48 -5.24 12.41
N SER A 282 5.45 -5.94 11.83
CA SER A 282 5.26 -6.71 10.60
C SER A 282 5.60 -8.18 10.84
N ASN A 283 4.82 -9.08 10.21
CA ASN A 283 5.11 -10.50 10.15
C ASN A 283 5.81 -10.79 8.82
N VAL A 284 7.09 -11.08 8.84
CA VAL A 284 7.92 -11.24 7.63
C VAL A 284 7.86 -12.67 7.08
N VAL A 285 7.62 -13.64 7.93
CA VAL A 285 7.31 -15.05 7.58
C VAL A 285 6.46 -15.57 8.71
N THR A 286 5.59 -16.49 8.50
CA THR A 286 4.57 -17.03 9.42
C THR A 286 4.94 -17.21 10.91
N LYS A 287 6.16 -16.92 11.31
CA LYS A 287 6.66 -17.04 12.69
C LYS A 287 7.49 -15.85 13.19
N ASP A 288 7.87 -14.90 12.34
CA ASP A 288 8.82 -13.85 12.69
C ASP A 288 8.13 -12.49 12.75
N ILE A 289 8.29 -11.79 13.86
CA ILE A 289 7.74 -10.44 14.07
C ILE A 289 8.90 -9.45 14.07
N LEU A 290 8.87 -8.50 13.17
CA LEU A 290 9.83 -7.40 13.09
C LEU A 290 9.16 -6.08 13.47
N PHE A 291 9.91 -5.21 14.12
CA PHE A 291 9.50 -3.85 14.35
C PHE A 291 9.54 -3.06 13.03
N ARG A 292 8.45 -2.38 12.71
CA ARG A 292 8.38 -1.47 11.58
C ARG A 292 8.72 -0.07 12.12
N LEU A 293 9.86 0.47 11.73
CA LEU A 293 10.20 1.88 12.00
C LEU A 293 9.39 2.79 11.11
#